data_951a3ec3f547baf9b32a4334031c4d8e
#
_entry.id   951a3ec3f547baf9b32a4334031c4d8e
#
_cell.length_a   1.000
_cell.length_b   1.000
_cell.length_c   1.000
_cell.angle_alpha   90.00
_cell.angle_beta   90.00
_cell.angle_gamma   90.00
#
_symmetry.space_group_name_H-M   'P 1'
#
loop_
_entity.id
_entity.type
_entity.pdbx_description
1 polymer ?
#
loop_
_entity_poly.entity_id
_entity_poly.type
_entity_poly.pdbx_seq_one_letter_code
_entity_poly.pdbx_strand_id
1 'polypeptide(L)'
;MRGAAAGVPLPVMGEFDNMVAVITGAARGQGRSHAVALAEQGADIIAVDICADIEAIPYALATESDLAETVRLIRAAGRNAAPVIADVRDLKALQAGLRAGIDQVGDADIVIANAGVVAIGDTQTHSEPVFNTIVDTNLKGVWHTLLAAVPSVIAKGRGGSVVLVSSSQGLTGRGGDGSAAMFAYAASKHGVVGLMRSAANAYAPHKIRVNSVHPSGVATPMILNDFVVNKMLENPNPAVSQTLLPDVPLVEAKDVTEAVLWLAGPRSRYVTGAALPVDAGHVVM
;
A
#
# COMPACT_ATOMS: atom_id res chain seq x y z
N MET A 1 -46.01 28.64 24.61
CA MET A 1 -45.30 28.00 23.52
C MET A 1 -43.87 27.76 23.96
N ARG A 2 -43.49 26.54 24.24
CA ARG A 2 -42.07 26.19 24.58
C ARG A 2 -41.38 25.80 23.26
N GLY A 3 -40.42 26.59 22.85
CA GLY A 3 -39.58 26.30 21.69
C GLY A 3 -38.77 25.05 21.93
N ALA A 4 -38.96 24.03 21.07
CA ALA A 4 -38.10 22.87 21.02
C ALA A 4 -36.72 23.28 20.63
N ALA A 5 -35.74 23.07 21.50
CA ALA A 5 -34.31 23.21 21.13
C ALA A 5 -34.01 22.20 20.04
N ALA A 6 -33.62 22.69 18.87
CA ALA A 6 -33.14 21.82 17.80
C ALA A 6 -31.91 21.07 18.34
N GLY A 7 -32.04 19.75 18.49
CA GLY A 7 -30.93 18.89 18.91
C GLY A 7 -29.80 19.02 17.91
N VAL A 8 -28.58 19.25 18.39
CA VAL A 8 -27.37 19.19 17.59
C VAL A 8 -27.32 17.81 16.95
N PRO A 9 -27.27 17.68 15.62
CA PRO A 9 -27.19 16.37 14.99
C PRO A 9 -25.95 15.65 15.51
N LEU A 10 -26.11 14.41 15.97
CA LEU A 10 -24.99 13.55 16.35
C LEU A 10 -24.05 13.42 15.15
N PRO A 11 -22.74 13.48 15.36
CA PRO A 11 -21.80 13.30 14.26
C PRO A 11 -22.06 11.93 13.62
N VAL A 12 -22.14 11.91 12.28
CA VAL A 12 -22.24 10.66 11.53
C VAL A 12 -20.91 9.92 11.76
N MET A 13 -20.96 8.75 12.42
CA MET A 13 -19.77 7.96 12.69
C MET A 13 -19.21 7.43 11.37
N GLY A 14 -17.91 7.61 11.15
CA GLY A 14 -17.17 7.05 10.03
C GLY A 14 -17.05 5.52 10.15
N GLU A 15 -16.83 4.83 9.03
CA GLU A 15 -16.69 3.36 9.01
C GLU A 15 -15.50 2.86 9.85
N PHE A 16 -14.47 3.71 10.03
CA PHE A 16 -13.22 3.40 10.73
C PHE A 16 -13.02 4.19 12.03
N ASP A 17 -14.09 4.73 12.60
CA ASP A 17 -14.03 5.44 13.89
C ASP A 17 -13.42 4.54 14.99
N ASN A 18 -12.50 5.13 15.77
CA ASN A 18 -11.75 4.45 16.84
C ASN A 18 -10.85 3.29 16.34
N MET A 19 -10.50 3.27 15.07
CA MET A 19 -9.51 2.37 14.49
C MET A 19 -8.20 3.08 14.25
N VAL A 20 -7.11 2.31 14.26
CA VAL A 20 -5.77 2.76 13.91
C VAL A 20 -5.28 1.96 12.71
N ALA A 21 -4.81 2.65 11.67
CA ALA A 21 -4.23 2.02 10.49
C ALA A 21 -2.72 2.30 10.38
N VAL A 22 -1.93 1.25 10.19
CA VAL A 22 -0.53 1.32 9.82
C VAL A 22 -0.42 1.23 8.31
N ILE A 23 0.25 2.19 7.67
CA ILE A 23 0.42 2.23 6.22
C ILE A 23 1.90 2.44 5.89
N THR A 24 2.51 1.54 5.12
CA THR A 24 3.88 1.70 4.62
C THR A 24 3.90 2.31 3.21
N GLY A 25 4.91 3.11 2.90
CA GLY A 25 4.94 3.89 1.66
C GLY A 25 3.90 5.01 1.65
N ALA A 26 3.66 5.64 2.81
CA ALA A 26 2.54 6.55 3.05
C ALA A 26 2.80 8.00 2.61
N ALA A 27 4.03 8.34 2.24
CA ALA A 27 4.38 9.74 1.99
C ALA A 27 3.77 10.30 0.70
N ARG A 28 3.47 9.47 -0.31
CA ARG A 28 2.90 9.92 -1.60
C ARG A 28 2.11 8.81 -2.31
N GLY A 29 1.53 9.11 -3.46
CA GLY A 29 0.87 8.14 -4.36
C GLY A 29 -0.25 7.37 -3.67
N GLN A 30 -0.28 6.05 -3.88
CA GLN A 30 -1.32 5.18 -3.32
C GLN A 30 -1.34 5.22 -1.79
N GLY A 31 -0.17 5.15 -1.13
CA GLY A 31 -0.11 5.14 0.33
C GLY A 31 -0.69 6.41 0.96
N ARG A 32 -0.42 7.60 0.39
CA ARG A 32 -1.07 8.86 0.81
C ARG A 32 -2.58 8.79 0.58
N SER A 33 -3.02 8.31 -0.58
CA SER A 33 -4.44 8.17 -0.90
C SER A 33 -5.17 7.27 0.10
N HIS A 34 -4.58 6.13 0.46
CA HIS A 34 -5.13 5.22 1.47
C HIS A 34 -5.20 5.88 2.85
N ALA A 35 -4.12 6.56 3.25
CA ALA A 35 -4.02 7.20 4.56
C ALA A 35 -5.06 8.31 4.75
N VAL A 36 -5.21 9.17 3.75
CA VAL A 36 -6.17 10.28 3.80
C VAL A 36 -7.61 9.75 3.79
N ALA A 37 -7.93 8.81 2.91
CA ALA A 37 -9.29 8.28 2.82
C ALA A 37 -9.72 7.49 4.08
N LEU A 38 -8.80 6.74 4.72
CA LEU A 38 -9.07 6.11 6.01
C LEU A 38 -9.29 7.15 7.12
N ALA A 39 -8.50 8.24 7.12
CA ALA A 39 -8.66 9.33 8.07
C ALA A 39 -9.99 10.07 7.88
N GLU A 40 -10.41 10.35 6.66
CA GLU A 40 -11.70 10.95 6.33
C GLU A 40 -12.88 10.10 6.82
N GLN A 41 -12.67 8.79 6.97
CA GLN A 41 -13.66 7.86 7.51
C GLN A 41 -13.42 7.49 8.99
N GLY A 42 -12.57 8.23 9.70
CA GLY A 42 -12.47 8.19 11.16
C GLY A 42 -11.27 7.43 11.73
N ALA A 43 -10.36 6.89 10.93
CA ALA A 43 -9.17 6.20 11.43
C ALA A 43 -8.06 7.17 11.84
N ASP A 44 -7.33 6.86 12.91
CA ASP A 44 -6.02 7.43 13.20
C ASP A 44 -4.93 6.67 12.43
N ILE A 45 -3.86 7.33 12.02
CA ILE A 45 -2.90 6.78 11.06
C ILE A 45 -1.47 6.76 11.60
N ILE A 46 -0.80 5.62 11.48
CA ILE A 46 0.66 5.51 11.57
C ILE A 46 1.18 5.47 10.13
N ALA A 47 1.75 6.59 9.70
CA ALA A 47 2.22 6.79 8.34
C ALA A 47 3.73 6.52 8.25
N VAL A 48 4.11 5.41 7.61
CA VAL A 48 5.51 4.96 7.52
C VAL A 48 6.04 5.20 6.11
N ASP A 49 7.20 5.80 5.99
CA ASP A 49 7.92 5.92 4.70
C ASP A 49 9.44 5.95 4.95
N ILE A 50 10.22 5.61 3.94
CA ILE A 50 11.69 5.70 4.00
C ILE A 50 12.17 7.15 3.95
N CYS A 51 11.46 8.02 3.21
CA CYS A 51 11.79 9.43 2.97
C CYS A 51 13.22 9.67 2.47
N ALA A 52 13.76 8.74 1.70
CA ALA A 52 15.11 8.81 1.14
C ALA A 52 15.19 8.04 -0.17
N ASP A 53 16.10 8.46 -1.05
CA ASP A 53 16.40 7.75 -2.27
C ASP A 53 17.11 6.42 -2.00
N ILE A 54 16.92 5.46 -2.91
CA ILE A 54 17.61 4.17 -2.92
C ILE A 54 18.51 4.15 -4.17
N GLU A 55 19.81 4.01 -3.98
CA GLU A 55 20.81 4.10 -5.05
C GLU A 55 20.48 3.26 -6.30
N ALA A 56 19.93 2.06 -6.08
CA ALA A 56 19.57 1.14 -7.17
C ALA A 56 18.28 1.52 -7.90
N ILE A 57 17.54 2.55 -7.45
CA ILE A 57 16.27 2.99 -8.05
C ILE A 57 16.51 4.31 -8.81
N PRO A 58 16.26 4.35 -10.11
CA PRO A 58 16.73 5.43 -10.99
C PRO A 58 15.83 6.67 -11.03
N TYR A 59 14.95 6.84 -10.05
CA TYR A 59 14.08 8.02 -9.91
C TYR A 59 13.95 8.43 -8.44
N ALA A 60 13.67 9.71 -8.19
CA ALA A 60 13.53 10.24 -6.84
C ALA A 60 12.37 9.58 -6.09
N LEU A 61 12.63 9.13 -4.88
CA LEU A 61 11.61 8.60 -3.98
C LEU A 61 10.93 9.74 -3.18
N ALA A 62 10.12 9.38 -2.20
CA ALA A 62 9.44 10.36 -1.35
C ALA A 62 10.44 11.02 -0.38
N THR A 63 10.13 12.25 -0.02
CA THR A 63 10.89 13.07 0.93
C THR A 63 10.18 13.18 2.27
N GLU A 64 10.87 13.72 3.28
CA GLU A 64 10.24 14.07 4.57
C GLU A 64 9.13 15.10 4.39
N SER A 65 9.26 16.03 3.43
CA SER A 65 8.22 17.01 3.10
C SER A 65 6.96 16.32 2.54
N ASP A 66 7.12 15.25 1.76
CA ASP A 66 5.99 14.47 1.27
C ASP A 66 5.25 13.77 2.40
N LEU A 67 5.97 13.21 3.38
CA LEU A 67 5.37 12.59 4.55
C LEU A 67 4.68 13.63 5.43
N ALA A 68 5.30 14.79 5.62
CA ALA A 68 4.72 15.89 6.37
C ALA A 68 3.40 16.38 5.73
N GLU A 69 3.31 16.42 4.40
CA GLU A 69 2.07 16.75 3.70
C GLU A 69 0.98 15.69 3.93
N THR A 70 1.32 14.40 3.91
CA THR A 70 0.36 13.34 4.25
C THR A 70 -0.17 13.50 5.67
N VAL A 71 0.71 13.77 6.63
CA VAL A 71 0.34 14.05 8.05
C VAL A 71 -0.57 15.28 8.15
N ARG A 72 -0.26 16.34 7.42
CA ARG A 72 -1.10 17.55 7.38
C ARG A 72 -2.52 17.25 6.88
N LEU A 73 -2.65 16.45 5.82
CA LEU A 73 -3.94 16.05 5.25
C LEU A 73 -4.76 15.21 6.24
N ILE A 74 -4.14 14.21 6.91
CA ILE A 74 -4.78 13.41 7.94
C ILE A 74 -5.31 14.28 9.08
N ARG A 75 -4.49 15.22 9.56
CA ARG A 75 -4.88 16.17 10.62
C ARG A 75 -5.99 17.10 10.17
N ALA A 76 -6.01 17.52 8.90
CA ALA A 76 -7.07 18.32 8.33
C ALA A 76 -8.42 17.55 8.28
N ALA A 77 -8.40 16.23 8.18
CA ALA A 77 -9.56 15.36 8.34
C ALA A 77 -9.97 15.16 9.82
N GLY A 78 -9.31 15.83 10.77
CA GLY A 78 -9.62 15.77 12.21
C GLY A 78 -9.09 14.52 12.91
N ARG A 79 -8.11 13.80 12.32
CA ARG A 79 -7.56 12.56 12.88
C ARG A 79 -6.11 12.72 13.34
N ASN A 80 -5.69 11.80 14.23
CA ASN A 80 -4.31 11.77 14.69
C ASN A 80 -3.43 11.10 13.64
N ALA A 81 -2.19 11.59 13.50
CA ALA A 81 -1.19 11.04 12.60
C ALA A 81 0.16 10.93 13.31
N ALA A 82 0.72 9.73 13.35
CA ALA A 82 2.08 9.44 13.80
C ALA A 82 2.98 9.18 12.57
N PRO A 83 3.83 10.13 12.16
CA PRO A 83 4.82 9.89 11.11
C PRO A 83 5.94 8.99 11.62
N VAL A 84 6.37 8.03 10.79
CA VAL A 84 7.48 7.13 11.05
C VAL A 84 8.40 7.11 9.84
N ILE A 85 9.64 7.58 10.01
CA ILE A 85 10.67 7.45 8.98
C ILE A 85 11.40 6.13 9.21
N ALA A 86 11.17 5.15 8.33
CA ALA A 86 11.79 3.83 8.42
C ALA A 86 11.81 3.14 7.04
N ASP A 87 12.93 2.46 6.76
CA ASP A 87 13.06 1.57 5.62
C ASP A 87 12.43 0.21 5.94
N VAL A 88 11.47 -0.25 5.15
CA VAL A 88 10.85 -1.57 5.33
C VAL A 88 11.83 -2.73 5.17
N ARG A 89 12.99 -2.50 4.56
CA ARG A 89 14.08 -3.49 4.46
C ARG A 89 14.81 -3.70 5.78
N ASP A 90 14.77 -2.72 6.70
CA ASP A 90 15.32 -2.80 8.06
C ASP A 90 14.22 -3.11 9.09
N LEU A 91 14.09 -4.39 9.44
CA LEU A 91 13.09 -4.84 10.40
C LEU A 91 13.23 -4.17 11.77
N LYS A 92 14.47 -3.93 12.23
CA LYS A 92 14.69 -3.33 13.57
C LYS A 92 14.26 -1.88 13.61
N ALA A 93 14.62 -1.10 12.59
CA ALA A 93 14.21 0.29 12.46
C ALA A 93 12.68 0.40 12.32
N LEU A 94 12.07 -0.46 11.49
CA LEU A 94 10.62 -0.52 11.31
C LEU A 94 9.89 -0.85 12.62
N GLN A 95 10.35 -1.86 13.37
CA GLN A 95 9.77 -2.23 14.66
C GLN A 95 9.89 -1.11 15.68
N ALA A 96 11.03 -0.42 15.74
CA ALA A 96 11.24 0.70 16.66
C ALA A 96 10.32 1.88 16.31
N GLY A 97 10.24 2.23 15.02
CA GLY A 97 9.37 3.30 14.55
C GLY A 97 7.88 3.00 14.79
N LEU A 98 7.43 1.76 14.51
CA LEU A 98 6.04 1.38 14.77
C LEU A 98 5.69 1.39 16.26
N ARG A 99 6.57 0.96 17.15
CA ARG A 99 6.35 1.10 18.61
C ARG A 99 6.13 2.56 18.99
N ALA A 100 7.00 3.47 18.53
CA ALA A 100 6.83 4.90 18.78
C ALA A 100 5.55 5.47 18.19
N GLY A 101 5.09 4.98 17.03
CA GLY A 101 3.81 5.36 16.43
C GLY A 101 2.61 4.85 17.24
N ILE A 102 2.66 3.59 17.69
CA ILE A 102 1.62 2.97 18.53
C ILE A 102 1.49 3.72 19.87
N ASP A 103 2.61 4.10 20.48
CA ASP A 103 2.61 4.89 21.72
C ASP A 103 1.91 6.25 21.56
N GLN A 104 1.84 6.79 20.34
CA GLN A 104 1.18 8.07 20.03
C GLN A 104 -0.32 7.94 19.73
N VAL A 105 -0.73 6.93 18.97
CA VAL A 105 -2.10 6.84 18.45
C VAL A 105 -2.84 5.55 18.82
N GLY A 106 -2.17 4.63 19.49
CA GLY A 106 -2.74 3.35 19.96
C GLY A 106 -2.44 2.16 19.05
N ASP A 107 -2.87 0.98 19.50
CA ASP A 107 -2.68 -0.28 18.81
C ASP A 107 -3.42 -0.34 17.47
N ALA A 108 -2.82 -1.00 16.49
CA ALA A 108 -3.35 -1.13 15.15
C ALA A 108 -4.58 -2.04 15.06
N ASP A 109 -5.48 -1.72 14.14
CA ASP A 109 -6.60 -2.55 13.68
C ASP A 109 -6.41 -2.97 12.22
N ILE A 110 -5.74 -2.09 11.45
CA ILE A 110 -5.58 -2.21 10.01
C ILE A 110 -4.09 -2.09 9.68
N VAL A 111 -3.61 -2.97 8.80
CA VAL A 111 -2.24 -2.90 8.27
C VAL A 111 -2.30 -2.88 6.75
N ILE A 112 -1.75 -1.84 6.13
CA ILE A 112 -1.62 -1.74 4.68
C ILE A 112 -0.13 -1.77 4.33
N ALA A 113 0.35 -2.93 3.86
CA ALA A 113 1.70 -3.10 3.37
C ALA A 113 1.75 -2.64 1.90
N ASN A 114 2.00 -1.34 1.70
CA ASN A 114 1.95 -0.68 0.41
C ASN A 114 3.35 -0.27 -0.12
N ALA A 115 4.35 -0.10 0.73
CA ALA A 115 5.70 0.28 0.31
C ALA A 115 6.22 -0.64 -0.81
N GLY A 116 6.72 -0.02 -1.87
CA GLY A 116 7.24 -0.76 -3.01
C GLY A 116 7.92 0.16 -4.01
N VAL A 117 8.79 -0.43 -4.83
CA VAL A 117 9.52 0.23 -5.91
C VAL A 117 9.42 -0.61 -7.19
N VAL A 118 9.56 0.04 -8.33
CA VAL A 118 9.72 -0.58 -9.64
C VAL A 118 10.87 0.10 -10.37
N ALA A 119 11.60 -0.61 -11.17
CA ALA A 119 12.48 -0.04 -12.17
C ALA A 119 12.18 -0.69 -13.52
N ILE A 120 12.31 0.07 -14.58
CA ILE A 120 12.22 -0.40 -15.96
C ILE A 120 13.63 -0.29 -16.52
N GLY A 121 14.14 -1.38 -17.04
CA GLY A 121 15.50 -1.41 -17.59
C GLY A 121 15.51 -1.75 -19.08
N ASP A 122 16.71 -1.81 -19.64
CA ASP A 122 16.94 -2.54 -20.86
C ASP A 122 17.47 -3.95 -20.53
N THR A 123 17.45 -4.84 -21.52
CA THR A 123 17.94 -6.21 -21.37
C THR A 123 19.45 -6.31 -21.05
N GLN A 124 20.17 -5.17 -21.13
CA GLN A 124 21.61 -5.09 -20.83
C GLN A 124 21.86 -4.76 -19.34
N THR A 125 20.86 -4.27 -18.61
CA THR A 125 20.97 -3.98 -17.18
C THR A 125 20.65 -5.21 -16.33
N HIS A 126 21.43 -6.27 -16.46
CA HIS A 126 21.39 -7.41 -15.54
C HIS A 126 22.09 -7.03 -14.24
N SER A 127 21.46 -6.14 -13.46
CA SER A 127 22.01 -5.65 -12.20
C SER A 127 21.46 -6.44 -11.03
N GLU A 128 22.30 -7.29 -10.42
CA GLU A 128 21.97 -7.98 -9.18
C GLU A 128 21.57 -7.01 -8.05
N PRO A 129 22.24 -5.86 -7.84
CA PRO A 129 21.79 -4.87 -6.87
C PRO A 129 20.36 -4.37 -7.09
N VAL A 130 19.95 -4.15 -8.35
CA VAL A 130 18.55 -3.75 -8.66
C VAL A 130 17.58 -4.89 -8.35
N PHE A 131 17.92 -6.13 -8.76
CA PHE A 131 17.10 -7.31 -8.44
C PHE A 131 16.90 -7.45 -6.93
N ASN A 132 17.98 -7.43 -6.16
CA ASN A 132 17.94 -7.58 -4.71
C ASN A 132 17.16 -6.44 -4.04
N THR A 133 17.38 -5.19 -4.46
CA THR A 133 16.65 -4.03 -3.93
C THR A 133 15.14 -4.16 -4.13
N ILE A 134 14.69 -4.59 -5.30
CA ILE A 134 13.26 -4.77 -5.60
C ILE A 134 12.66 -5.91 -4.76
N VAL A 135 13.34 -7.04 -4.67
CA VAL A 135 12.88 -8.19 -3.86
C VAL A 135 12.88 -7.83 -2.38
N ASP A 136 13.93 -7.19 -1.89
CA ASP A 136 14.05 -6.78 -0.49
C ASP A 136 12.97 -5.75 -0.10
N THR A 137 12.63 -4.83 -1.00
CA THR A 137 11.57 -3.84 -0.72
C THR A 137 10.18 -4.45 -0.88
N ASN A 138 9.88 -5.06 -2.04
CA ASN A 138 8.52 -5.42 -2.44
C ASN A 138 8.02 -6.73 -1.82
N LEU A 139 8.91 -7.64 -1.44
CA LEU A 139 8.54 -8.92 -0.84
C LEU A 139 8.98 -9.01 0.62
N LYS A 140 10.27 -8.89 0.89
CA LYS A 140 10.80 -8.96 2.25
C LYS A 140 10.29 -7.80 3.12
N GLY A 141 10.19 -6.58 2.55
CA GLY A 141 9.63 -5.42 3.24
C GLY A 141 8.14 -5.58 3.58
N VAL A 142 7.36 -6.26 2.73
CA VAL A 142 5.97 -6.64 3.05
C VAL A 142 5.95 -7.64 4.22
N TRP A 143 6.79 -8.66 4.20
CA TRP A 143 6.93 -9.60 5.31
C TRP A 143 7.38 -8.92 6.60
N HIS A 144 8.37 -8.00 6.54
CA HIS A 144 8.79 -7.20 7.69
C HIS A 144 7.65 -6.34 8.24
N THR A 145 6.80 -5.78 7.37
CA THR A 145 5.62 -5.02 7.78
C THR A 145 4.65 -5.90 8.57
N LEU A 146 4.42 -7.15 8.15
CA LEU A 146 3.62 -8.10 8.91
C LEU A 146 4.24 -8.40 10.27
N LEU A 147 5.53 -8.69 10.33
CA LEU A 147 6.24 -9.00 11.58
C LEU A 147 6.24 -7.81 12.56
N ALA A 148 6.29 -6.59 12.07
CA ALA A 148 6.36 -5.41 12.90
C ALA A 148 4.99 -4.90 13.36
N ALA A 149 3.95 -5.01 12.53
CA ALA A 149 2.64 -4.40 12.80
C ALA A 149 1.58 -5.38 13.33
N VAL A 150 1.54 -6.63 12.85
CA VAL A 150 0.48 -7.59 13.22
C VAL A 150 0.48 -7.96 14.71
N PRO A 151 1.62 -8.03 15.42
CA PRO A 151 1.58 -8.25 16.88
C PRO A 151 0.72 -7.25 17.64
N SER A 152 0.68 -5.98 17.24
CA SER A 152 -0.19 -4.95 17.84
C SER A 152 -1.67 -5.24 17.56
N VAL A 153 -2.02 -5.67 16.34
CA VAL A 153 -3.39 -6.08 16.00
C VAL A 153 -3.84 -7.28 16.85
N ILE A 154 -2.95 -8.26 17.05
CA ILE A 154 -3.22 -9.43 17.90
C ILE A 154 -3.40 -9.01 19.36
N ALA A 155 -2.54 -8.12 19.88
CA ALA A 155 -2.59 -7.63 21.26
C ALA A 155 -3.93 -6.95 21.57
N LYS A 156 -4.52 -6.26 20.62
CA LYS A 156 -5.85 -5.62 20.75
C LYS A 156 -7.01 -6.61 20.92
N GLY A 157 -6.85 -7.85 20.45
CA GLY A 157 -7.76 -8.98 20.73
C GLY A 157 -9.13 -8.94 20.05
N ARG A 158 -9.42 -7.94 19.20
CA ARG A 158 -10.72 -7.77 18.56
C ARG A 158 -10.75 -8.16 17.07
N GLY A 159 -9.66 -8.73 16.56
CA GLY A 159 -9.46 -9.02 15.15
C GLY A 159 -8.93 -7.81 14.39
N GLY A 160 -8.88 -7.89 13.06
CA GLY A 160 -8.37 -6.81 12.24
C GLY A 160 -8.33 -7.14 10.75
N SER A 161 -7.74 -6.25 9.97
CA SER A 161 -7.57 -6.45 8.53
C SER A 161 -6.16 -6.09 8.07
N VAL A 162 -5.60 -6.94 7.22
CA VAL A 162 -4.32 -6.73 6.56
C VAL A 162 -4.56 -6.71 5.06
N VAL A 163 -4.08 -5.66 4.38
CA VAL A 163 -4.13 -5.54 2.92
C VAL A 163 -2.71 -5.40 2.39
N LEU A 164 -2.32 -6.33 1.51
CA LEU A 164 -1.02 -6.32 0.85
C LEU A 164 -1.17 -5.74 -0.56
N VAL A 165 -0.43 -4.68 -0.87
CA VAL A 165 -0.47 -4.09 -2.22
C VAL A 165 0.52 -4.85 -3.11
N SER A 166 -0.04 -5.73 -3.95
CA SER A 166 0.70 -6.46 -4.97
C SER A 166 0.69 -5.66 -6.30
N SER A 167 0.36 -6.31 -7.39
CA SER A 167 0.25 -5.75 -8.74
C SER A 167 -0.45 -6.78 -9.65
N SER A 168 -0.97 -6.36 -10.81
CA SER A 168 -1.31 -7.25 -11.92
C SER A 168 -0.12 -8.17 -12.30
N GLN A 169 1.12 -7.68 -12.14
CA GLN A 169 2.34 -8.47 -12.30
C GLN A 169 2.50 -9.61 -11.29
N GLY A 170 1.78 -9.59 -10.18
CA GLY A 170 1.72 -10.71 -9.23
C GLY A 170 0.76 -11.83 -9.65
N LEU A 171 0.01 -11.64 -10.73
CA LEU A 171 -0.96 -12.61 -11.24
C LEU A 171 -0.63 -13.13 -12.65
N THR A 172 0.08 -12.32 -13.47
CA THR A 172 0.28 -12.64 -14.89
C THR A 172 1.75 -12.70 -15.33
N GLY A 173 2.60 -11.78 -14.91
CA GLY A 173 3.95 -11.59 -15.46
C GLY A 173 3.97 -11.02 -16.89
N ARG A 174 2.84 -10.49 -17.42
CA ARG A 174 2.75 -9.91 -18.77
C ARG A 174 3.57 -8.62 -18.89
N GLY A 175 4.09 -8.36 -20.07
CA GLY A 175 4.80 -7.11 -20.37
C GLY A 175 6.22 -7.04 -19.79
N GLY A 176 6.79 -8.16 -19.39
CA GLY A 176 8.20 -8.21 -19.00
C GLY A 176 9.11 -7.76 -20.16
N ASP A 177 10.10 -6.93 -19.86
CA ASP A 177 11.09 -6.40 -20.80
C ASP A 177 12.39 -7.24 -20.82
N GLY A 178 12.45 -8.32 -20.03
CA GLY A 178 13.63 -9.17 -19.86
C GLY A 178 14.71 -8.61 -18.94
N SER A 179 14.49 -7.44 -18.34
CA SER A 179 15.44 -6.84 -17.39
C SER A 179 15.41 -7.53 -16.04
N ALA A 180 16.51 -7.46 -15.28
CA ALA A 180 16.57 -7.92 -13.89
C ALA A 180 15.51 -7.22 -13.02
N ALA A 181 15.22 -5.95 -13.29
CA ALA A 181 14.21 -5.18 -12.59
C ALA A 181 12.82 -5.78 -12.74
N MET A 182 12.39 -6.08 -13.97
CA MET A 182 11.06 -6.64 -14.22
C MET A 182 10.93 -8.10 -13.77
N PHE A 183 12.00 -8.91 -13.89
CA PHE A 183 12.02 -10.25 -13.28
C PHE A 183 11.85 -10.17 -11.76
N ALA A 184 12.60 -9.29 -11.08
CA ALA A 184 12.49 -9.09 -9.64
C ALA A 184 11.10 -8.57 -9.25
N TYR A 185 10.56 -7.62 -10.01
CA TYR A 185 9.25 -7.04 -9.75
C TYR A 185 8.15 -8.11 -9.85
N ALA A 186 8.07 -8.83 -10.96
CA ALA A 186 7.07 -9.89 -11.15
C ALA A 186 7.22 -10.99 -10.08
N ALA A 187 8.45 -11.47 -9.84
CA ALA A 187 8.72 -12.48 -8.82
C ALA A 187 8.30 -12.01 -7.41
N SER A 188 8.65 -10.76 -7.04
CA SER A 188 8.29 -10.21 -5.74
C SER A 188 6.77 -10.08 -5.57
N LYS A 189 6.06 -9.63 -6.61
CA LYS A 189 4.60 -9.44 -6.56
C LYS A 189 3.84 -10.79 -6.57
N HIS A 190 4.34 -11.83 -7.23
CA HIS A 190 3.84 -13.20 -7.06
C HIS A 190 4.13 -13.73 -5.65
N GLY A 191 5.33 -13.47 -5.12
CA GLY A 191 5.69 -13.82 -3.75
C GLY A 191 4.74 -13.20 -2.70
N VAL A 192 4.28 -11.97 -2.92
CA VAL A 192 3.27 -11.32 -2.06
C VAL A 192 1.95 -12.09 -2.04
N VAL A 193 1.51 -12.70 -3.17
CA VAL A 193 0.31 -13.56 -3.19
C VAL A 193 0.50 -14.81 -2.33
N GLY A 194 1.67 -15.43 -2.42
CA GLY A 194 2.03 -16.57 -1.57
C GLY A 194 2.05 -16.20 -0.09
N LEU A 195 2.68 -15.07 0.23
CA LEU A 195 2.75 -14.52 1.59
C LEU A 195 1.35 -14.19 2.12
N MET A 196 0.49 -13.56 1.33
CA MET A 196 -0.89 -13.24 1.66
C MET A 196 -1.68 -14.49 2.06
N ARG A 197 -1.62 -15.55 1.25
CA ARG A 197 -2.34 -16.81 1.53
C ARG A 197 -1.82 -17.49 2.80
N SER A 198 -0.50 -17.51 3.00
CA SER A 198 0.12 -18.05 4.21
C SER A 198 -0.29 -17.26 5.45
N ALA A 199 -0.25 -15.93 5.38
CA ALA A 199 -0.64 -15.04 6.46
C ALA A 199 -2.14 -15.13 6.78
N ALA A 200 -3.01 -15.28 5.77
CA ALA A 200 -4.43 -15.50 5.96
C ALA A 200 -4.72 -16.73 6.83
N ASN A 201 -3.99 -17.83 6.58
CA ASN A 201 -4.10 -19.04 7.42
C ASN A 201 -3.52 -18.83 8.82
N ALA A 202 -2.33 -18.21 8.91
CA ALA A 202 -1.63 -18.05 10.20
C ALA A 202 -2.39 -17.12 11.16
N TYR A 203 -3.04 -16.07 10.65
CA TYR A 203 -3.69 -15.06 11.48
C TYR A 203 -5.21 -15.27 11.65
N ALA A 204 -5.81 -16.24 10.97
CA ALA A 204 -7.23 -16.58 11.11
C ALA A 204 -7.67 -16.88 12.57
N PRO A 205 -6.89 -17.59 13.41
CA PRO A 205 -7.25 -17.81 14.83
C PRO A 205 -7.40 -16.51 15.62
N HIS A 206 -6.73 -15.43 15.18
CA HIS A 206 -6.82 -14.10 15.79
C HIS A 206 -7.92 -13.23 15.18
N LYS A 207 -8.78 -13.78 14.30
CA LYS A 207 -9.84 -13.06 13.57
C LYS A 207 -9.29 -11.94 12.69
N ILE A 208 -8.06 -12.07 12.19
CA ILE A 208 -7.42 -11.13 11.28
C ILE A 208 -7.59 -11.64 9.85
N ARG A 209 -8.19 -10.83 8.99
CA ARG A 209 -8.32 -11.11 7.56
C ARG A 209 -7.07 -10.62 6.84
N VAL A 210 -6.59 -11.37 5.87
CA VAL A 210 -5.45 -10.96 5.05
C VAL A 210 -5.81 -11.13 3.57
N ASN A 211 -5.74 -10.04 2.81
CA ASN A 211 -6.05 -10.01 1.38
C ASN A 211 -4.99 -9.22 0.61
N SER A 212 -5.00 -9.30 -0.70
CA SER A 212 -4.14 -8.48 -1.54
C SER A 212 -4.95 -7.75 -2.63
N VAL A 213 -4.50 -6.53 -2.98
CA VAL A 213 -4.97 -5.78 -4.13
C VAL A 213 -3.94 -5.82 -5.25
N HIS A 214 -4.41 -5.85 -6.50
CA HIS A 214 -3.57 -6.05 -7.69
C HIS A 214 -3.86 -4.97 -8.72
N PRO A 215 -3.33 -3.74 -8.53
CA PRO A 215 -3.48 -2.69 -9.53
C PRO A 215 -2.70 -3.00 -10.81
N SER A 216 -3.16 -2.48 -11.94
CA SER A 216 -2.36 -2.25 -13.14
C SER A 216 -1.48 -1.01 -12.97
N GLY A 217 -1.11 -0.32 -14.02
CA GLY A 217 -0.44 0.97 -13.93
C GLY A 217 -1.31 2.00 -13.20
N VAL A 218 -0.77 2.62 -12.14
CA VAL A 218 -1.47 3.64 -11.34
C VAL A 218 -0.84 5.01 -11.58
N ALA A 219 -1.66 6.02 -11.82
CA ALA A 219 -1.23 7.41 -12.05
C ALA A 219 -0.62 8.01 -10.76
N THR A 220 0.65 7.72 -10.53
CA THR A 220 1.41 8.14 -9.35
C THR A 220 2.85 8.54 -9.73
N PRO A 221 3.60 9.23 -8.87
CA PRO A 221 5.00 9.56 -9.13
C PRO A 221 5.91 8.34 -9.41
N MET A 222 5.51 7.13 -9.04
CA MET A 222 6.23 5.90 -9.39
C MET A 222 6.22 5.63 -10.90
N ILE A 223 5.14 5.98 -11.60
CA ILE A 223 4.97 5.78 -13.05
C ILE A 223 5.15 7.09 -13.81
N LEU A 224 4.61 8.20 -13.26
CA LEU A 224 4.63 9.52 -13.90
C LEU A 224 5.90 10.30 -13.50
N ASN A 225 7.08 9.72 -13.74
CA ASN A 225 8.37 10.37 -13.62
C ASN A 225 9.12 10.27 -14.94
N ASP A 226 10.05 11.19 -15.17
CA ASP A 226 10.76 11.32 -16.45
C ASP A 226 11.50 10.04 -16.85
N PHE A 227 12.09 9.33 -15.89
CA PHE A 227 12.81 8.08 -16.18
C PHE A 227 11.87 7.01 -16.76
N VAL A 228 10.76 6.72 -16.07
CA VAL A 228 9.82 5.69 -16.49
C VAL A 228 9.12 6.09 -17.80
N VAL A 229 8.67 7.35 -17.90
CA VAL A 229 8.01 7.85 -19.12
C VAL A 229 8.95 7.77 -20.33
N ASN A 230 10.20 8.21 -20.21
CA ASN A 230 11.17 8.13 -21.31
C ASN A 230 11.46 6.68 -21.70
N LYS A 231 11.62 5.76 -20.74
CA LYS A 231 11.80 4.33 -21.04
C LYS A 231 10.62 3.70 -21.75
N MET A 232 9.39 4.07 -21.38
CA MET A 232 8.17 3.61 -22.07
C MET A 232 8.09 4.16 -23.50
N LEU A 233 8.56 5.38 -23.73
CA LEU A 233 8.61 5.98 -25.08
C LEU A 233 9.70 5.37 -25.96
N GLU A 234 10.88 5.07 -25.38
CA GLU A 234 11.98 4.42 -26.08
C GLU A 234 11.65 2.97 -26.49
N ASN A 235 10.94 2.25 -25.61
CA ASN A 235 10.60 0.84 -25.79
C ASN A 235 9.09 0.61 -25.52
N PRO A 236 8.22 1.01 -26.43
CA PRO A 236 6.78 0.86 -26.24
C PRO A 236 6.41 -0.62 -26.19
N ASN A 237 5.85 -1.02 -25.05
CA ASN A 237 5.34 -2.38 -24.85
C ASN A 237 3.83 -2.32 -24.56
N PRO A 238 2.97 -2.53 -25.56
CA PRO A 238 1.53 -2.48 -25.38
C PRO A 238 1.02 -3.42 -24.28
N ALA A 239 1.69 -4.56 -24.07
CA ALA A 239 1.29 -5.53 -23.04
C ALA A 239 1.38 -4.99 -21.60
N VAL A 240 2.08 -3.88 -21.36
CA VAL A 240 2.15 -3.21 -20.05
C VAL A 240 0.95 -2.31 -19.79
N SER A 241 0.46 -1.60 -20.81
CA SER A 241 -0.54 -0.55 -20.69
C SER A 241 -1.94 -0.93 -21.22
N GLN A 242 -2.06 -2.09 -21.88
CA GLN A 242 -3.37 -2.54 -22.37
C GLN A 242 -4.31 -2.92 -21.23
N THR A 243 -5.56 -2.47 -21.33
CA THR A 243 -6.67 -2.84 -20.46
C THR A 243 -7.90 -3.17 -21.29
N LEU A 244 -8.86 -3.92 -20.74
CA LEU A 244 -10.12 -4.24 -21.44
C LEU A 244 -11.07 -3.03 -21.49
N LEU A 245 -11.06 -2.21 -20.44
CA LEU A 245 -11.89 -1.01 -20.43
C LEU A 245 -11.24 0.05 -21.32
N PRO A 246 -11.97 0.57 -22.33
CA PRO A 246 -11.43 1.56 -23.24
C PRO A 246 -11.08 2.85 -22.48
N ASP A 247 -10.06 3.54 -22.98
CA ASP A 247 -9.62 4.85 -22.47
C ASP A 247 -9.12 4.88 -21.02
N VAL A 248 -8.74 3.71 -20.45
CA VAL A 248 -8.17 3.60 -19.11
C VAL A 248 -6.73 3.05 -19.17
N PRO A 249 -5.75 3.82 -19.64
CA PRO A 249 -4.35 3.35 -19.70
C PRO A 249 -3.72 3.23 -18.31
N LEU A 250 -4.17 4.04 -17.36
CA LEU A 250 -3.77 4.02 -15.94
C LEU A 250 -5.00 4.15 -15.06
N VAL A 251 -5.04 3.45 -13.94
CA VAL A 251 -6.05 3.67 -12.90
C VAL A 251 -5.60 4.78 -11.96
N GLU A 252 -6.53 5.45 -11.31
CA GLU A 252 -6.22 6.47 -10.32
C GLU A 252 -5.92 5.84 -8.95
N ALA A 253 -5.08 6.50 -8.13
CA ALA A 253 -4.81 6.02 -6.78
C ALA A 253 -6.08 5.87 -5.93
N LYS A 254 -7.06 6.76 -6.11
CA LYS A 254 -8.36 6.70 -5.43
C LYS A 254 -9.16 5.44 -5.77
N ASP A 255 -9.09 4.93 -7.01
CA ASP A 255 -9.83 3.73 -7.41
C ASP A 255 -9.28 2.48 -6.70
N VAL A 256 -7.95 2.41 -6.55
CA VAL A 256 -7.32 1.37 -5.73
C VAL A 256 -7.67 1.54 -4.25
N THR A 257 -7.76 2.79 -3.78
CA THR A 257 -8.11 3.11 -2.40
C THR A 257 -9.50 2.62 -2.03
N GLU A 258 -10.50 2.73 -2.91
CA GLU A 258 -11.84 2.20 -2.67
C GLU A 258 -11.83 0.69 -2.40
N ALA A 259 -11.03 -0.07 -3.16
CA ALA A 259 -10.86 -1.50 -2.92
C ALA A 259 -10.15 -1.79 -1.59
N VAL A 260 -9.14 -1.00 -1.24
CA VAL A 260 -8.42 -1.11 0.04
C VAL A 260 -9.37 -0.80 1.20
N LEU A 261 -10.17 0.26 1.14
CA LEU A 261 -11.17 0.60 2.16
C LEU A 261 -12.18 -0.54 2.35
N TRP A 262 -12.69 -1.08 1.24
CA TRP A 262 -13.62 -2.21 1.32
C TRP A 262 -12.98 -3.44 1.99
N LEU A 263 -11.74 -3.80 1.62
CA LEU A 263 -11.03 -4.92 2.24
C LEU A 263 -10.66 -4.63 3.71
N ALA A 264 -10.37 -3.39 4.07
CA ALA A 264 -10.06 -2.99 5.44
C ALA A 264 -11.31 -3.03 6.34
N GLY A 265 -12.47 -2.65 5.79
CA GLY A 265 -13.71 -2.41 6.52
C GLY A 265 -14.55 -3.67 6.84
N PRO A 266 -15.62 -3.49 7.60
CA PRO A 266 -16.52 -4.60 8.02
C PRO A 266 -17.36 -5.16 6.87
N ARG A 267 -17.51 -4.43 5.77
CA ARG A 267 -18.27 -4.89 4.58
C ARG A 267 -17.67 -6.13 3.92
N SER A 268 -16.37 -6.38 4.12
CA SER A 268 -15.63 -7.56 3.65
C SER A 268 -15.35 -8.59 4.75
N ARG A 269 -16.15 -8.63 5.83
CA ARG A 269 -15.91 -9.45 7.04
C ARG A 269 -15.70 -10.95 6.80
N TYR A 270 -16.12 -11.47 5.67
CA TYR A 270 -15.96 -12.89 5.29
C TYR A 270 -14.98 -13.09 4.13
N VAL A 271 -14.19 -12.05 3.78
CA VAL A 271 -13.20 -12.10 2.70
C VAL A 271 -11.81 -12.16 3.32
N THR A 272 -11.13 -13.29 3.15
CA THR A 272 -9.72 -13.49 3.53
C THR A 272 -9.05 -14.45 2.53
N GLY A 273 -7.76 -14.27 2.25
CA GLY A 273 -7.03 -15.06 1.27
C GLY A 273 -7.35 -14.72 -0.20
N ALA A 274 -8.05 -13.60 -0.44
CA ALA A 274 -8.44 -13.15 -1.76
C ALA A 274 -7.38 -12.24 -2.41
N ALA A 275 -7.18 -12.43 -3.71
CA ALA A 275 -6.42 -11.53 -4.57
C ALA A 275 -7.42 -10.73 -5.42
N LEU A 276 -7.53 -9.41 -5.18
CA LEU A 276 -8.51 -8.54 -5.82
C LEU A 276 -7.84 -7.65 -6.88
N PRO A 277 -8.03 -7.91 -8.19
CA PRO A 277 -7.55 -7.02 -9.25
C PRO A 277 -8.30 -5.67 -9.24
N VAL A 278 -7.56 -4.58 -9.45
CA VAL A 278 -8.07 -3.23 -9.70
C VAL A 278 -7.29 -2.71 -10.91
N ASP A 279 -7.64 -3.17 -12.10
CA ASP A 279 -6.73 -3.17 -13.25
C ASP A 279 -7.42 -2.93 -14.61
N ALA A 280 -8.66 -2.52 -14.59
CA ALA A 280 -9.48 -2.33 -15.81
C ALA A 280 -9.45 -3.57 -16.75
N GLY A 281 -9.34 -4.79 -16.18
CA GLY A 281 -9.36 -6.05 -16.90
C GLY A 281 -8.00 -6.50 -17.48
N HIS A 282 -6.90 -5.87 -17.08
CA HIS A 282 -5.56 -6.19 -17.58
C HIS A 282 -5.16 -7.67 -17.40
N VAL A 283 -5.52 -8.31 -16.26
CA VAL A 283 -5.11 -9.70 -15.97
C VAL A 283 -5.86 -10.77 -16.73
N VAL A 284 -6.97 -10.44 -17.38
CA VAL A 284 -7.81 -11.42 -18.11
C VAL A 284 -7.68 -11.30 -19.64
N MET A 285 -6.73 -10.50 -20.13
CA MET A 285 -6.43 -10.33 -21.55
C MET A 285 -5.54 -11.44 -22.10
#